data_0a52df6cee728cdd03adf466b6962bd6
#
_entry.id   0a52df6cee728cdd03adf466b6962bd6
#
_cell.length_a   1.000
_cell.length_b   1.000
_cell.length_c   1.000
_cell.angle_alpha   90.00
_cell.angle_beta   90.00
_cell.angle_gamma   90.00
#
_symmetry.space_group_name_H-M   'P 1'
#
loop_
_entity.id
_entity.type
_entity.pdbx_description
1 polymer ?
#
loop_
_entity_poly.entity_id
_entity_poly.type
_entity_poly.pdbx_seq_one_letter_code
_entity_poly.pdbx_strand_id
1 'polypeptide(L)'
;GEARQLKRAYFNPRAAQLRVAPFKASPERTIPLHPTAVQALNRYVTLRRRCFPFTDSFFVGVTGRPLGTGPTESVFDRLVAGITSTGDFPRPRMTDFRHTFASRWIAEWSVQAKPVSHYLLLLARYLGHKNFASTWWYVTSDPRSLRAAANTFRRFHQHEPSRP
;
A
#
# COMPACT_ATOMS: atom_id res chain seq x y z
N GLY A 1 2.76 10.94 -3.80
CA GLY A 1 4.08 11.42 -4.22
C GLY A 1 4.77 10.48 -5.20
N GLU A 2 5.19 9.32 -4.73
CA GLU A 2 6.01 8.36 -5.51
C GLU A 2 5.39 7.97 -6.85
N ALA A 3 4.11 7.63 -6.89
CA ALA A 3 3.44 7.25 -8.12
C ALA A 3 3.49 8.34 -9.19
N ARG A 4 3.42 9.62 -8.79
CA ARG A 4 3.46 10.76 -9.72
C ARG A 4 4.85 10.98 -10.33
N GLN A 5 5.91 10.57 -9.63
CA GLN A 5 7.30 10.67 -10.09
C GLN A 5 7.78 9.40 -10.82
N LEU A 6 6.89 8.41 -10.96
CA LEU A 6 7.22 7.17 -11.63
C LEU A 6 7.59 7.41 -13.09
N LYS A 7 8.72 6.85 -13.53
CA LYS A 7 9.18 6.90 -14.91
C LYS A 7 8.80 5.62 -15.66
N ARG A 8 8.67 5.72 -16.97
CA ARG A 8 8.39 4.57 -17.84
C ARG A 8 9.38 3.43 -17.66
N ALA A 9 10.66 3.76 -17.60
CA ALA A 9 11.76 2.81 -17.46
C ALA A 9 11.73 2.01 -16.13
N TYR A 10 10.90 2.44 -15.17
CA TYR A 10 10.81 1.79 -13.86
C TYR A 10 9.81 0.63 -13.81
N PHE A 11 8.99 0.48 -14.84
CA PHE A 11 8.06 -0.64 -14.95
C PHE A 11 8.63 -1.75 -15.81
N ASN A 12 8.85 -2.90 -15.22
CA ASN A 12 9.27 -4.12 -15.90
C ASN A 12 8.14 -5.16 -15.89
N PRO A 13 7.31 -5.23 -16.95
CA PRO A 13 6.20 -6.16 -17.01
C PRO A 13 6.63 -7.63 -17.08
N ARG A 14 7.80 -7.94 -17.66
CA ARG A 14 8.30 -9.31 -17.77
C ARG A 14 8.72 -9.87 -16.40
N ALA A 15 9.36 -9.06 -15.59
CA ALA A 15 9.74 -9.42 -14.23
C ALA A 15 8.60 -9.21 -13.21
N ALA A 16 7.45 -8.67 -13.63
CA ALA A 16 6.36 -8.24 -12.76
C ALA A 16 6.84 -7.32 -11.63
N GLN A 17 7.64 -6.33 -11.96
CA GLN A 17 8.30 -5.44 -10.99
C GLN A 17 8.14 -3.97 -11.34
N LEU A 18 8.11 -3.17 -10.27
CA LEU A 18 8.11 -1.72 -10.33
C LEU A 18 9.23 -1.16 -9.46
N ARG A 19 10.18 -0.43 -10.07
CA ARG A 19 11.19 0.32 -9.34
C ARG A 19 10.60 1.64 -8.85
N VAL A 20 10.69 1.91 -7.58
CA VAL A 20 10.26 3.18 -6.97
C VAL A 20 11.51 3.97 -6.60
N ALA A 21 11.70 5.11 -7.24
CA ALA A 21 12.83 6.01 -6.94
C ALA A 21 12.70 6.60 -5.53
N PRO A 22 13.82 7.04 -4.94
CA PRO A 22 13.80 7.72 -3.66
C PRO A 22 12.84 8.91 -3.69
N PHE A 23 12.02 9.04 -2.65
CA PHE A 23 11.09 10.16 -2.53
C PHE A 23 10.95 10.59 -1.07
N LYS A 24 11.20 11.86 -0.77
CA LYS A 24 11.25 12.38 0.62
C LYS A 24 12.20 11.53 1.47
N ALA A 25 11.67 10.85 2.47
CA ALA A 25 12.44 9.99 3.36
C ALA A 25 12.39 8.50 2.97
N SER A 26 11.64 8.13 1.91
CA SER A 26 11.55 6.74 1.43
C SER A 26 12.74 6.40 0.55
N PRO A 27 13.46 5.29 0.81
CA PRO A 27 14.56 4.83 -0.04
C PRO A 27 14.05 4.26 -1.36
N GLU A 28 14.98 4.11 -2.31
CA GLU A 28 14.72 3.33 -3.52
C GLU A 28 14.37 1.89 -3.16
N ARG A 29 13.41 1.32 -3.90
CA ARG A 29 13.02 -0.06 -3.73
C ARG A 29 12.36 -0.63 -4.98
N THR A 30 12.45 -1.93 -5.14
CA THR A 30 11.73 -2.68 -6.17
C THR A 30 10.52 -3.37 -5.53
N ILE A 31 9.35 -3.14 -6.10
CA ILE A 31 8.08 -3.69 -5.64
C ILE A 31 7.65 -4.80 -6.59
N PRO A 32 7.42 -6.03 -6.12
CA PRO A 32 6.78 -7.07 -6.91
C PRO A 32 5.31 -6.70 -7.16
N LEU A 33 4.84 -6.97 -8.36
CA LEU A 33 3.48 -6.66 -8.78
C LEU A 33 2.65 -7.94 -8.93
N HIS A 34 1.43 -7.90 -8.44
CA HIS A 34 0.45 -8.94 -8.72
C HIS A 34 0.11 -8.96 -10.23
N PRO A 35 -0.18 -10.12 -10.85
CA PRO A 35 -0.49 -10.22 -12.28
C PRO A 35 -1.60 -9.27 -12.75
N THR A 36 -2.63 -9.05 -11.94
CA THR A 36 -3.71 -8.09 -12.26
C THR A 36 -3.21 -6.65 -12.35
N ALA A 37 -2.26 -6.26 -11.51
CA ALA A 37 -1.64 -4.94 -11.55
C ALA A 37 -0.76 -4.79 -12.81
N VAL A 38 0.02 -5.82 -13.15
CA VAL A 38 0.80 -5.85 -14.40
C VAL A 38 -0.11 -5.69 -15.61
N GLN A 39 -1.24 -6.40 -15.66
CA GLN A 39 -2.20 -6.30 -16.74
C GLN A 39 -2.79 -4.89 -16.87
N ALA A 40 -3.22 -4.30 -15.75
CA ALA A 40 -3.76 -2.94 -15.72
C ALA A 40 -2.74 -1.90 -16.18
N LEU A 41 -1.50 -2.00 -15.68
CA LEU A 41 -0.42 -1.09 -16.07
C LEU A 41 -0.03 -1.26 -17.55
N ASN A 42 -0.01 -2.47 -18.09
CA ASN A 42 0.24 -2.72 -19.52
C ASN A 42 -0.83 -2.08 -20.40
N ARG A 43 -2.11 -2.22 -20.05
CA ARG A 43 -3.21 -1.55 -20.78
C ARG A 43 -3.01 -0.03 -20.79
N TYR A 44 -2.67 0.54 -19.64
CA TYR A 44 -2.40 1.96 -19.52
C TYR A 44 -1.20 2.38 -20.37
N VAL A 45 -0.08 1.67 -20.32
CA VAL A 45 1.13 1.96 -21.10
C VAL A 45 0.85 1.90 -22.59
N THR A 46 0.04 0.93 -23.07
CA THR A 46 -0.35 0.80 -24.47
C THR A 46 -1.14 2.02 -24.94
N LEU A 47 -2.16 2.43 -24.17
CA LEU A 47 -2.96 3.61 -24.47
C LEU A 47 -2.09 4.88 -24.46
N ARG A 48 -1.31 5.04 -23.41
CA ARG A 48 -0.44 6.19 -23.22
C ARG A 48 0.58 6.36 -24.36
N ARG A 49 1.18 5.26 -24.84
CA ARG A 49 2.14 5.30 -25.97
C ARG A 49 1.52 5.84 -27.24
N ARG A 50 0.26 5.56 -27.49
CA ARG A 50 -0.47 6.09 -28.64
C ARG A 50 -0.69 7.60 -28.55
N CYS A 51 -1.02 8.08 -27.33
CA CYS A 51 -1.36 9.50 -27.12
C CYS A 51 -0.13 10.37 -26.87
N PHE A 52 0.86 9.86 -26.09
CA PHE A 52 2.00 10.64 -25.59
C PHE A 52 3.30 9.81 -25.62
N PRO A 53 3.88 9.54 -26.81
CA PRO A 53 5.02 8.66 -26.96
C PRO A 53 6.32 9.19 -26.33
N PHE A 54 6.52 10.51 -26.30
CA PHE A 54 7.79 11.15 -25.97
C PHE A 54 7.96 11.51 -24.48
N THR A 55 6.96 11.38 -23.68
CA THR A 55 7.01 11.72 -22.26
C THR A 55 7.65 10.59 -21.44
N ASP A 56 8.54 10.94 -20.54
CA ASP A 56 9.29 10.01 -19.66
C ASP A 56 8.45 9.59 -18.43
N SER A 57 7.53 10.45 -17.99
CA SER A 57 6.67 10.16 -16.85
C SER A 57 5.76 8.97 -17.13
N PHE A 58 5.60 8.09 -16.16
CA PHE A 58 4.71 6.94 -16.29
C PHE A 58 3.25 7.41 -16.37
N PHE A 59 2.80 8.16 -15.39
CA PHE A 59 1.45 8.71 -15.36
C PHE A 59 1.43 10.14 -15.90
N VAL A 60 0.51 10.38 -16.82
CA VAL A 60 0.35 11.70 -17.48
C VAL A 60 -1.11 12.15 -17.42
N GLY A 61 -1.30 13.44 -17.39
CA GLY A 61 -2.61 14.06 -17.56
C GLY A 61 -3.06 14.07 -19.03
N VAL A 62 -4.22 14.62 -19.28
CA VAL A 62 -4.85 14.71 -20.61
C VAL A 62 -4.04 15.54 -21.63
N THR A 63 -3.13 16.36 -21.16
CA THR A 63 -2.20 17.16 -21.98
C THR A 63 -0.83 16.50 -22.19
N GLY A 64 -0.62 15.27 -21.73
CA GLY A 64 0.68 14.58 -21.77
C GLY A 64 1.71 15.05 -20.76
N ARG A 65 1.40 16.07 -19.94
CA ARG A 65 2.27 16.52 -18.84
C ARG A 65 2.24 15.54 -17.67
N PRO A 66 3.32 15.47 -16.87
CA PRO A 66 3.33 14.66 -15.66
C PRO A 66 2.11 14.92 -14.77
N LEU A 67 1.56 13.88 -14.17
CA LEU A 67 0.36 13.99 -13.36
C LEU A 67 0.62 14.82 -12.09
N GLY A 68 -0.06 15.96 -11.99
CA GLY A 68 0.03 16.87 -10.85
C GLY A 68 -0.72 16.40 -9.62
N THR A 69 -0.52 17.09 -8.48
CA THR A 69 -1.23 16.80 -7.22
C THR A 69 -2.71 17.15 -7.33
N GLY A 70 -3.02 18.39 -7.70
CA GLY A 70 -4.39 18.87 -7.79
C GLY A 70 -5.31 18.04 -8.67
N PRO A 71 -4.95 17.70 -9.93
CA PRO A 71 -5.75 16.81 -10.77
C PRO A 71 -5.99 15.43 -10.15
N THR A 72 -5.00 14.86 -9.46
CA THR A 72 -5.15 13.56 -8.81
C THR A 72 -6.14 13.63 -7.66
N GLU A 73 -6.03 14.65 -6.82
CA GLU A 73 -6.93 14.89 -5.70
C GLU A 73 -8.35 15.20 -6.19
N SER A 74 -8.50 16.04 -7.20
CA SER A 74 -9.80 16.38 -7.79
C SER A 74 -10.53 15.15 -8.37
N VAL A 75 -9.81 14.24 -9.04
CA VAL A 75 -10.42 12.99 -9.53
C VAL A 75 -10.81 12.09 -8.37
N PHE A 76 -9.95 11.94 -7.36
CA PHE A 76 -10.26 11.16 -6.17
C PHE A 76 -11.48 11.73 -5.44
N ASP A 77 -11.53 13.04 -5.26
CA ASP A 77 -12.65 13.73 -4.61
C ASP A 77 -13.97 13.49 -5.31
N ARG A 78 -13.98 13.50 -6.65
CA ARG A 78 -15.17 13.16 -7.43
C ARG A 78 -15.59 11.70 -7.26
N LEU A 79 -14.64 10.78 -7.23
CA LEU A 79 -14.93 9.35 -7.04
C LEU A 79 -15.53 9.04 -5.66
N VAL A 80 -15.07 9.75 -4.62
CA VAL A 80 -15.58 9.54 -3.25
C VAL A 80 -16.80 10.40 -2.91
N ALA A 81 -17.13 11.40 -3.71
CA ALA A 81 -18.30 12.25 -3.48
C ALA A 81 -19.62 11.48 -3.46
N GLY A 82 -19.70 10.36 -4.20
CA GLY A 82 -20.86 9.47 -4.20
C GLY A 82 -20.90 8.47 -3.04
N ILE A 83 -19.83 8.38 -2.25
CA ILE A 83 -19.79 7.56 -1.05
C ILE A 83 -20.34 8.42 0.07
N THR A 84 -21.64 8.28 0.34
CA THR A 84 -22.28 8.95 1.48
C THR A 84 -21.66 8.42 2.76
N SER A 85 -20.85 9.26 3.41
CA SER A 85 -20.47 9.06 4.79
C SER A 85 -21.73 9.24 5.63
N THR A 86 -22.37 8.14 5.99
CA THR A 86 -23.43 8.14 7.00
C THR A 86 -22.77 8.48 8.34
N GLY A 87 -22.77 9.77 8.68
CA GLY A 87 -22.63 10.35 10.00
C GLY A 87 -21.27 10.25 10.70
N ASP A 88 -20.73 9.08 10.95
CA ASP A 88 -19.64 8.90 11.94
C ASP A 88 -18.26 8.63 11.36
N PHE A 89 -18.14 8.44 10.06
CA PHE A 89 -16.84 8.12 9.44
C PHE A 89 -16.28 9.33 8.67
N PRO A 90 -15.00 9.67 8.89
CA PRO A 90 -14.36 10.73 8.13
C PRO A 90 -14.31 10.37 6.65
N ARG A 91 -14.40 11.39 5.79
CA ARG A 91 -14.29 11.25 4.34
C ARG A 91 -13.02 10.46 3.98
N PRO A 92 -13.10 9.45 3.08
CA PRO A 92 -11.94 8.70 2.62
C PRO A 92 -10.86 9.61 2.02
N ARG A 93 -9.60 9.28 2.28
CA ARG A 93 -8.41 9.98 1.76
C ARG A 93 -7.57 9.03 0.91
N MET A 94 -6.76 9.54 0.00
CA MET A 94 -5.84 8.72 -0.80
C MET A 94 -4.87 7.88 0.05
N THR A 95 -4.50 8.35 1.24
CA THR A 95 -3.67 7.62 2.19
C THR A 95 -4.34 6.39 2.77
N ASP A 96 -5.68 6.37 2.79
CA ASP A 96 -6.44 5.27 3.38
C ASP A 96 -6.33 3.98 2.57
N PHE A 97 -6.00 4.05 1.26
CA PHE A 97 -5.61 2.87 0.49
C PHE A 97 -4.38 2.17 1.07
N ARG A 98 -3.37 2.96 1.48
CA ARG A 98 -2.16 2.42 2.12
C ARG A 98 -2.48 1.82 3.49
N HIS A 99 -3.29 2.51 4.28
CA HIS A 99 -3.73 2.03 5.59
C HIS A 99 -4.51 0.72 5.45
N THR A 100 -5.50 0.68 4.57
CA THR A 100 -6.31 -0.52 4.31
C THR A 100 -5.45 -1.69 3.84
N PHE A 101 -4.50 -1.45 2.93
CA PHE A 101 -3.58 -2.48 2.46
C PHE A 101 -2.76 -3.05 3.62
N ALA A 102 -2.13 -2.18 4.43
CA ALA A 102 -1.29 -2.62 5.55
C ALA A 102 -2.08 -3.38 6.61
N SER A 103 -3.21 -2.84 7.05
CA SER A 103 -4.06 -3.46 8.07
C SER A 103 -4.61 -4.80 7.62
N ARG A 104 -5.00 -4.93 6.33
CA ARG A 104 -5.49 -6.20 5.78
C ARG A 104 -4.44 -7.29 5.84
N TRP A 105 -3.19 -7.00 5.44
CA TRP A 105 -2.12 -7.98 5.47
C TRP A 105 -1.75 -8.41 6.89
N ILE A 106 -1.70 -7.45 7.83
CA ILE A 106 -1.41 -7.74 9.24
C ILE A 106 -2.51 -8.62 9.83
N ALA A 107 -3.78 -8.31 9.58
CA ALA A 107 -4.90 -9.12 10.03
C ALA A 107 -4.84 -10.55 9.46
N GLU A 108 -4.53 -10.70 8.17
CA GLU A 108 -4.39 -11.99 7.50
C GLU A 108 -3.26 -12.84 8.13
N TRP A 109 -2.10 -12.24 8.37
CA TRP A 109 -0.98 -12.94 9.00
C TRP A 109 -1.29 -13.33 10.45
N SER A 110 -2.01 -12.51 11.20
CA SER A 110 -2.43 -12.79 12.56
C SER A 110 -3.38 -13.99 12.61
N VAL A 111 -4.32 -14.09 11.67
CA VAL A 111 -5.24 -15.24 11.56
C VAL A 111 -4.50 -16.51 11.20
N GLN A 112 -3.51 -16.42 10.30
CA GLN A 112 -2.71 -17.58 9.87
C GLN A 112 -1.63 -18.00 10.89
N ALA A 113 -1.59 -17.38 12.07
CA ALA A 113 -0.58 -17.61 13.11
C ALA A 113 0.88 -17.47 12.60
N LYS A 114 1.10 -16.64 11.59
CA LYS A 114 2.43 -16.36 11.05
C LYS A 114 3.22 -15.43 11.97
N PRO A 115 4.56 -15.50 11.97
CA PRO A 115 5.39 -14.60 12.77
C PRO A 115 5.28 -13.16 12.26
N VAL A 116 4.29 -12.43 12.77
CA VAL A 116 3.93 -11.06 12.32
C VAL A 116 5.14 -10.13 12.34
N SER A 117 6.03 -10.27 13.33
CA SER A 117 7.25 -9.46 13.43
C SER A 117 8.15 -9.54 12.18
N HIS A 118 8.32 -10.72 11.62
CA HIS A 118 9.10 -10.93 10.39
C HIS A 118 8.43 -10.25 9.19
N TYR A 119 7.13 -10.45 9.05
CA TYR A 119 6.36 -9.89 7.92
C TYR A 119 6.21 -8.36 8.02
N LEU A 120 6.23 -7.79 9.23
CA LEU A 120 6.22 -6.35 9.42
C LEU A 120 7.46 -5.65 8.83
N LEU A 121 8.64 -6.27 8.91
CA LEU A 121 9.84 -5.73 8.27
C LEU A 121 9.70 -5.70 6.75
N LEU A 122 9.17 -6.77 6.17
CA LEU A 122 8.90 -6.85 4.73
C LEU A 122 7.85 -5.81 4.31
N LEU A 123 6.80 -5.64 5.11
CA LEU A 123 5.76 -4.65 4.86
C LEU A 123 6.31 -3.22 4.96
N ALA A 124 7.13 -2.92 5.97
CA ALA A 124 7.79 -1.63 6.12
C ALA A 124 8.63 -1.30 4.89
N ARG A 125 9.42 -2.26 4.42
CA ARG A 125 10.23 -2.12 3.20
C ARG A 125 9.36 -1.93 1.95
N TYR A 126 8.30 -2.72 1.81
CA TYR A 126 7.35 -2.60 0.70
C TYR A 126 6.69 -1.23 0.66
N LEU A 127 6.23 -0.73 1.80
CA LEU A 127 5.61 0.58 1.93
C LEU A 127 6.61 1.75 1.84
N GLY A 128 7.92 1.48 2.00
CA GLY A 128 8.96 2.50 2.00
C GLY A 128 9.01 3.33 3.29
N HIS A 129 8.66 2.73 4.42
CA HIS A 129 8.77 3.40 5.71
C HIS A 129 10.24 3.48 6.14
N LYS A 130 10.70 4.69 6.44
CA LYS A 130 12.05 4.93 6.97
C LYS A 130 12.16 4.45 8.43
N ASN A 131 11.07 4.59 9.18
CA ASN A 131 11.00 4.19 10.58
C ASN A 131 10.01 3.03 10.75
N PHE A 132 10.46 1.97 11.40
CA PHE A 132 9.65 0.79 11.71
C PHE A 132 8.41 1.13 12.57
N ALA A 133 8.52 2.11 13.45
CA ALA A 133 7.40 2.60 14.27
C ALA A 133 6.18 2.97 13.43
N SER A 134 6.38 3.50 12.21
CA SER A 134 5.28 3.81 11.28
C SER A 134 4.52 2.58 10.79
N THR A 135 5.15 1.41 10.82
CA THR A 135 4.50 0.14 10.45
C THR A 135 3.92 -0.53 11.69
N TRP A 136 4.58 -0.38 12.84
CA TRP A 136 4.11 -0.92 14.11
C TRP A 136 2.75 -0.36 14.53
N TRP A 137 2.48 0.88 14.20
CA TRP A 137 1.18 1.53 14.45
C TRP A 137 -0.01 0.71 13.90
N TYR A 138 0.14 0.04 12.75
CA TYR A 138 -0.93 -0.78 12.18
C TYR A 138 -1.25 -2.02 13.01
N VAL A 139 -0.29 -2.56 13.73
CA VAL A 139 -0.50 -3.70 14.65
C VAL A 139 -1.32 -3.28 15.85
N THR A 140 -0.99 -2.14 16.43
CA THR A 140 -1.63 -1.62 17.66
C THR A 140 -3.01 -1.03 17.38
N SER A 141 -3.28 -0.62 16.15
CA SER A 141 -4.54 0.05 15.77
C SER A 141 -5.62 -0.90 15.26
N ASP A 142 -5.29 -2.19 15.00
CA ASP A 142 -6.27 -3.15 14.50
C ASP A 142 -6.85 -4.00 15.64
N PRO A 143 -8.17 -3.88 15.92
CA PRO A 143 -8.85 -4.69 16.96
C PRO A 143 -8.73 -6.20 16.74
N ARG A 144 -8.61 -6.67 15.50
CA ARG A 144 -8.46 -8.09 15.16
C ARG A 144 -7.10 -8.62 15.59
N SER A 145 -6.04 -7.86 15.34
CA SER A 145 -4.68 -8.17 15.79
C SER A 145 -4.60 -8.20 17.31
N LEU A 146 -5.25 -7.26 18.01
CA LEU A 146 -5.32 -7.24 19.47
C LEU A 146 -6.09 -8.46 20.01
N ARG A 147 -7.21 -8.85 19.40
CA ARG A 147 -7.95 -10.07 19.77
C ARG A 147 -7.12 -11.34 19.56
N ALA A 148 -6.39 -11.43 18.44
CA ALA A 148 -5.51 -12.58 18.17
C ALA A 148 -4.40 -12.67 19.21
N ALA A 149 -3.75 -11.57 19.56
CA ALA A 149 -2.75 -11.51 20.62
C ALA A 149 -3.33 -11.92 21.99
N ALA A 150 -4.50 -11.40 22.36
CA ALA A 150 -5.17 -11.74 23.61
C ALA A 150 -5.55 -13.24 23.68
N ASN A 151 -5.95 -13.85 22.56
CA ASN A 151 -6.24 -15.28 22.49
C ASN A 151 -4.97 -16.12 22.63
N THR A 152 -3.87 -15.70 22.00
CA THR A 152 -2.56 -16.37 22.15
C THR A 152 -2.08 -16.30 23.59
N PHE A 153 -2.19 -15.13 24.23
CA PHE A 153 -1.84 -14.96 25.64
C PHE A 153 -2.68 -15.84 26.58
N ARG A 154 -3.99 -15.94 26.37
CA ARG A 154 -4.87 -16.83 27.12
C ARG A 154 -4.47 -18.30 26.98
N ARG A 155 -4.13 -18.76 25.76
CA ARG A 155 -3.66 -20.14 25.54
C ARG A 155 -2.35 -20.41 26.27
N PHE A 156 -1.44 -19.45 26.28
CA PHE A 156 -0.17 -19.56 26.99
C PHE A 156 -0.40 -19.76 28.49
N HIS A 157 -1.24 -18.94 29.11
CA HIS A 157 -1.58 -19.07 30.54
C HIS A 157 -2.33 -20.35 30.90
N GLN A 158 -3.11 -20.91 29.99
CA GLN A 158 -3.82 -22.18 30.22
C GLN A 158 -2.90 -23.39 30.14
N HIS A 159 -1.68 -23.29 29.61
CA HIS A 159 -0.69 -24.33 29.49
C HIS A 159 0.47 -24.19 30.50
N GLU A 160 0.41 -23.22 31.38
CA GLU A 160 1.37 -23.15 32.48
C GLU A 160 1.04 -24.26 33.47
N PRO A 161 1.93 -25.30 33.65
CA PRO A 161 1.70 -26.31 34.68
C PRO A 161 1.73 -25.60 36.03
N SER A 162 0.73 -25.89 36.84
CA SER A 162 0.67 -25.44 38.24
C SER A 162 2.02 -25.73 38.88
N ARG A 163 2.77 -24.68 39.22
CA ARG A 163 4.00 -24.80 39.99
C ARG A 163 3.63 -25.42 41.35
N PRO A 164 4.38 -26.46 41.78
CA PRO A 164 4.19 -27.09 43.08
C PRO A 164 4.43 -26.12 44.23
#